data_ec1a8b09c3694ec657b88d37dd3c6fe6
#
_entry.id   ec1a8b09c3694ec657b88d37dd3c6fe6
#
_cell.length_a   1.000
_cell.length_b   1.000
_cell.length_c   1.000
_cell.angle_alpha   90.00
_cell.angle_beta   90.00
_cell.angle_gamma   90.00
#
_symmetry.space_group_name_H-M   'P 1'
#
loop_
_entity.id
_entity.type
_entity.pdbx_description
1 polymer ?
#
loop_
_entity_poly.entity_id
_entity_poly.type
_entity_poly.pdbx_seq_one_letter_code
_entity_poly.pdbx_strand_id
1 'polypeptide(L)'
;MSLISQNAVQKRRLEKAGAEDGSDEGAGSPVALDAEVGKKARSHHAGKRKKEQELKARQSEEAEEMKQLENSLFGAIYAPPQFGTEVGAPLPARGQDGPLFFMDRSAGDDLPVYEEDLGSDDEMVDKGRKPAWVDDEEDRTEVDIVKVARLRKLRKEADERVISGREYEARLRGQHAKLNPFTGWADMDRKAPLPDAESDEEEDGGVDNALRNNDELVVKGTAKLLPGMLDFSRLVNANAQDPSSGPINSVQFHRNGQLMLVAGLDKHLRFFQIDGRRNPKIQSIFIDDCPVHKASFLPDGSEVILSGRRKFFYSFDLVKAAVSKIGPLTGREEKSLESFEISPDSKTIAFVGNEGYILLVSTKTKQLIGTLKMNGNVRSLAFGDGGNQLLSSGGDGHVYHWDLRTRKCMHKATDEGSLTGLSLCTSPDSSYFATGSSSGIVNVYKRDEFLGGKRKPLKTIENLTTDIGQMKFNHDAQILAICSGKERNGMRLVHVPSFTVYQNWPGPRFSLQYPRCLDFSPGSGFLSVGHAGGKVLLYKLHHYQNA
;
A
#
# COMPACT_ATOMS: atom_id res chain seq x y z
N MET A 1 -6.21 23.22 7.44
CA MET A 1 -5.52 23.25 6.14
C MET A 1 -5.61 24.63 5.55
N SER A 2 -4.48 25.20 5.26
CA SER A 2 -4.26 26.60 5.03
C SER A 2 -4.89 27.14 3.74
N LEU A 3 -5.24 28.42 3.77
CA LEU A 3 -5.79 29.25 2.69
C LEU A 3 -4.97 29.29 1.36
N ILE A 4 -3.87 28.55 1.28
CA ILE A 4 -2.97 28.49 0.12
C ILE A 4 -3.53 27.62 -1.02
N SER A 5 -4.44 26.66 -0.74
CA SER A 5 -4.96 25.75 -1.77
C SER A 5 -6.11 26.35 -2.62
N GLN A 6 -6.78 27.38 -2.13
CA GLN A 6 -7.91 27.97 -2.86
C GLN A 6 -7.48 28.96 -3.95
N ASN A 7 -6.32 29.61 -3.81
CA ASN A 7 -5.81 30.52 -4.83
C ASN A 7 -5.23 29.83 -6.08
N ALA A 8 -4.82 28.57 -5.96
CA ALA A 8 -4.29 27.80 -7.09
C ALA A 8 -5.39 27.31 -8.06
N VAL A 9 -6.60 27.12 -7.56
CA VAL A 9 -7.74 26.64 -8.37
C VAL A 9 -8.38 27.78 -9.17
N GLN A 10 -8.39 29.00 -8.63
CA GLN A 10 -8.90 30.16 -9.36
C GLN A 10 -7.99 30.59 -10.51
N LYS A 11 -6.67 30.44 -10.37
CA LYS A 11 -5.72 30.79 -11.45
C LYS A 11 -5.82 29.85 -12.66
N ARG A 12 -6.16 28.58 -12.45
CA ARG A 12 -6.37 27.60 -13.54
C ARG A 12 -7.71 27.77 -14.28
N ARG A 13 -8.71 28.41 -13.68
CA ARG A 13 -10.00 28.69 -14.33
C ARG A 13 -9.94 29.92 -15.24
N LEU A 14 -9.10 30.88 -14.96
CA LEU A 14 -8.91 32.08 -15.80
C LEU A 14 -8.05 31.83 -17.05
N GLU A 15 -7.14 30.84 -17.02
CA GLU A 15 -6.35 30.43 -18.19
C GLU A 15 -7.11 29.54 -19.19
N LYS A 16 -8.22 28.90 -18.78
CA LYS A 16 -9.03 28.04 -19.66
C LYS A 16 -10.17 28.75 -20.38
N ALA A 17 -10.47 29.99 -20.01
CA ALA A 17 -11.54 30.78 -20.63
C ALA A 17 -11.05 31.68 -21.78
N GLY A 18 -9.73 31.64 -22.12
CA GLY A 18 -9.12 32.50 -23.15
C GLY A 18 -8.70 31.82 -24.44
N ALA A 19 -9.14 30.57 -24.69
CA ALA A 19 -8.65 29.82 -25.83
C ALA A 19 -9.77 29.12 -26.65
N GLU A 20 -10.83 29.84 -26.95
CA GLU A 20 -11.77 29.46 -28.01
C GLU A 20 -12.42 30.75 -28.54
N ASP A 21 -11.91 31.31 -29.63
CA ASP A 21 -12.70 31.76 -30.75
C ASP A 21 -11.81 32.40 -31.85
N GLY A 22 -12.09 32.08 -33.12
CA GLY A 22 -11.71 32.91 -34.26
C GLY A 22 -10.79 32.30 -35.31
N SER A 23 -11.29 31.35 -36.09
CA SER A 23 -10.87 31.16 -37.47
C SER A 23 -11.54 32.24 -38.34
N ASP A 24 -10.83 33.03 -39.13
CA ASP A 24 -11.12 33.17 -40.56
C ASP A 24 -10.06 34.02 -41.32
N GLU A 25 -10.02 33.79 -42.59
CA GLU A 25 -9.05 34.17 -43.62
C GLU A 25 -8.99 35.65 -43.94
N GLY A 26 -7.84 36.13 -44.48
CA GLY A 26 -7.78 37.37 -45.22
C GLY A 26 -6.41 37.96 -45.44
N ALA A 27 -5.85 37.78 -46.60
CA ALA A 27 -4.59 38.32 -47.10
C ALA A 27 -4.55 39.85 -47.18
N GLY A 28 -3.39 40.47 -46.90
CA GLY A 28 -3.13 41.86 -47.22
C GLY A 28 -1.91 42.44 -46.51
N SER A 29 -0.82 42.55 -47.19
CA SER A 29 0.45 43.19 -46.76
C SER A 29 0.43 44.73 -46.85
N PRO A 30 1.52 45.43 -46.53
CA PRO A 30 1.77 46.09 -45.23
C PRO A 30 1.94 47.61 -45.38
N VAL A 31 1.74 48.41 -44.37
CA VAL A 31 2.41 49.72 -44.22
C VAL A 31 2.53 50.13 -42.73
N ALA A 32 3.68 50.66 -42.42
CA ALA A 32 4.25 51.10 -41.19
C ALA A 32 3.37 51.87 -40.20
N LEU A 33 3.52 51.47 -38.90
CA LEU A 33 3.36 52.35 -37.73
C LEU A 33 4.06 51.73 -36.50
N ASP A 34 5.40 51.66 -36.57
CA ASP A 34 6.26 51.37 -35.44
C ASP A 34 6.70 52.71 -34.82
N ALA A 35 6.15 53.11 -33.69
CA ALA A 35 6.82 54.01 -32.75
C ALA A 35 6.16 54.17 -31.36
N GLU A 36 4.92 53.74 -31.11
CA GLU A 36 4.28 54.01 -29.80
C GLU A 36 4.09 52.81 -28.86
N VAL A 37 4.21 51.57 -29.33
CA VAL A 37 4.00 50.39 -28.52
C VAL A 37 5.20 50.07 -27.61
N GLY A 38 6.39 50.53 -27.97
CA GLY A 38 7.64 50.27 -27.21
C GLY A 38 7.76 50.99 -25.86
N LYS A 39 7.04 52.07 -25.64
CA LYS A 39 7.14 52.84 -24.38
C LYS A 39 6.21 52.32 -23.27
N LYS A 40 5.06 51.78 -23.61
CA LYS A 40 4.13 51.18 -22.62
C LYS A 40 4.60 49.82 -22.09
N ALA A 41 5.26 49.02 -22.91
CA ALA A 41 5.79 47.72 -22.48
C ALA A 41 6.99 47.82 -21.51
N ARG A 42 7.84 48.87 -21.69
CA ARG A 42 8.98 49.10 -20.77
C ARG A 42 8.56 49.59 -19.38
N SER A 43 7.47 50.36 -19.26
CA SER A 43 6.97 50.83 -17.95
C SER A 43 6.31 49.70 -17.14
N HIS A 44 5.65 48.76 -17.78
CA HIS A 44 5.07 47.58 -17.10
C HIS A 44 6.11 46.59 -16.59
N HIS A 45 7.23 46.42 -17.30
CA HIS A 45 8.31 45.53 -16.85
C HIS A 45 9.13 46.13 -15.69
N ALA A 46 9.32 47.45 -15.64
CA ALA A 46 10.01 48.11 -14.53
C ALA A 46 9.19 48.07 -13.24
N GLY A 47 7.87 48.24 -13.31
CA GLY A 47 6.96 48.12 -12.16
C GLY A 47 6.85 46.70 -11.59
N LYS A 48 6.93 45.68 -12.44
CA LYS A 48 6.90 44.29 -12.03
C LYS A 48 8.18 43.87 -11.31
N ARG A 49 9.34 44.29 -11.80
CA ARG A 49 10.64 44.04 -11.15
C ARG A 49 10.77 44.74 -9.79
N LYS A 50 10.23 45.96 -9.65
CA LYS A 50 10.24 46.68 -8.37
C LYS A 50 9.36 46.01 -7.31
N LYS A 51 8.17 45.53 -7.69
CA LYS A 51 7.29 44.72 -6.80
C LYS A 51 7.91 43.40 -6.41
N GLU A 52 8.62 42.73 -7.31
CA GLU A 52 9.31 41.46 -7.01
C GLU A 52 10.50 41.66 -6.06
N GLN A 53 11.22 42.81 -6.19
CA GLN A 53 12.30 43.14 -5.26
C GLN A 53 11.79 43.52 -3.87
N GLU A 54 10.69 44.28 -3.79
CA GLU A 54 10.03 44.60 -2.52
C GLU A 54 9.47 43.34 -1.83
N LEU A 55 8.94 42.37 -2.60
CA LEU A 55 8.45 41.10 -2.03
C LEU A 55 9.58 40.25 -1.49
N LYS A 56 10.73 40.20 -2.19
CA LYS A 56 11.91 39.46 -1.71
C LYS A 56 12.57 40.12 -0.50
N ALA A 57 12.60 41.44 -0.43
CA ALA A 57 13.09 42.18 0.73
C ALA A 57 12.22 41.88 1.96
N ARG A 58 10.90 41.87 1.80
CA ARG A 58 9.96 41.57 2.87
C ARG A 58 10.07 40.12 3.36
N GLN A 59 10.28 39.19 2.45
CA GLN A 59 10.52 37.77 2.81
C GLN A 59 11.85 37.54 3.53
N SER A 60 12.89 38.35 3.24
CA SER A 60 14.15 38.27 3.97
C SER A 60 14.04 38.88 5.38
N GLU A 61 13.28 39.95 5.55
CA GLU A 61 12.98 40.53 6.86
C GLU A 61 12.18 39.59 7.74
N GLU A 62 11.12 38.96 7.20
CA GLU A 62 10.33 37.95 7.90
C GLU A 62 11.16 36.73 8.29
N ALA A 63 12.13 36.31 7.45
CA ALA A 63 13.03 35.20 7.75
C ALA A 63 14.07 35.53 8.84
N GLU A 64 14.52 36.79 8.93
CA GLU A 64 15.40 37.25 10.00
C GLU A 64 14.67 37.39 11.33
N GLU A 65 13.43 37.87 11.31
CA GLU A 65 12.56 37.94 12.49
C GLU A 65 12.25 36.54 13.04
N MET A 66 11.95 35.58 12.14
CA MET A 66 11.78 34.18 12.55
C MET A 66 13.01 33.60 13.21
N LYS A 67 14.21 33.84 12.66
CA LYS A 67 15.46 33.39 13.28
C LYS A 67 15.74 34.04 14.65
N GLN A 68 15.37 35.30 14.82
CA GLN A 68 15.49 35.98 16.12
C GLN A 68 14.51 35.38 17.14
N LEU A 69 13.29 35.07 16.73
CA LEU A 69 12.30 34.38 17.56
C LEU A 69 12.73 32.95 17.92
N GLU A 70 13.28 32.19 16.98
CA GLU A 70 13.82 30.87 17.24
C GLU A 70 14.98 30.90 18.23
N ASN A 71 15.90 31.84 18.08
CA ASN A 71 17.00 32.02 19.04
C ASN A 71 16.53 32.48 20.43
N SER A 72 15.46 33.26 20.50
CA SER A 72 14.85 33.71 21.75
C SER A 72 14.11 32.61 22.47
N LEU A 73 13.39 31.74 21.74
CA LEU A 73 12.56 30.68 22.32
C LEU A 73 13.32 29.39 22.66
N PHE A 74 14.32 29.04 21.84
CA PHE A 74 15.00 27.75 21.96
C PHE A 74 16.45 27.84 22.42
N GLY A 75 17.00 29.05 22.59
CA GLY A 75 18.34 29.28 23.16
C GLY A 75 19.45 28.46 22.47
N ALA A 76 20.53 28.19 23.19
CA ALA A 76 21.73 27.50 22.70
C ALA A 76 21.58 25.97 22.45
N ILE A 77 20.38 25.42 22.48
CA ILE A 77 20.12 23.97 22.32
C ILE A 77 20.27 23.52 20.86
N TYR A 78 20.22 24.44 19.89
CA TYR A 78 20.32 24.16 18.45
C TYR A 78 21.61 24.71 17.79
N ALA A 79 22.75 24.66 18.47
CA ALA A 79 24.02 24.86 17.80
C ALA A 79 24.49 23.52 17.18
N PRO A 80 24.63 23.39 15.85
CA PRO A 80 25.18 22.17 15.28
C PRO A 80 26.63 22.01 15.72
N PRO A 81 27.10 20.81 16.09
CA PRO A 81 28.47 20.58 16.49
C PRO A 81 29.40 20.84 15.30
N GLN A 82 30.24 21.85 15.38
CA GLN A 82 31.33 22.08 14.45
C GLN A 82 32.42 21.02 14.72
N PHE A 83 32.56 20.07 13.82
CA PHE A 83 33.72 19.18 13.74
C PHE A 83 34.91 19.99 13.18
N GLY A 84 35.82 20.37 14.04
CA GLY A 84 37.08 21.01 13.69
C GLY A 84 38.09 20.81 14.79
N THR A 85 38.99 19.90 14.54
CA THR A 85 40.34 19.71 15.11
C THR A 85 40.86 20.80 16.03
N GLU A 86 41.20 20.46 17.30
CA GLU A 86 42.52 20.71 17.86
C GLU A 86 42.76 19.95 19.18
N VAL A 87 44.02 19.64 19.36
CA VAL A 87 44.67 18.75 20.33
C VAL A 87 44.91 19.45 21.67
N GLY A 88 44.65 18.77 22.79
CA GLY A 88 45.51 18.93 23.96
C GLY A 88 44.88 19.43 25.25
N ALA A 89 44.86 18.49 26.20
CA ALA A 89 45.05 18.60 27.66
C ALA A 89 43.81 18.33 28.55
N PRO A 90 44.00 17.93 29.83
CA PRO A 90 43.53 16.61 30.27
C PRO A 90 42.30 16.67 31.22
N LEU A 91 41.65 15.50 31.30
CA LEU A 91 40.50 15.19 32.17
C LEU A 91 40.75 15.47 33.66
N PRO A 92 39.69 15.78 34.41
CA PRO A 92 39.46 15.09 35.65
C PRO A 92 38.18 14.23 35.63
N ALA A 93 38.28 13.12 36.30
CA ALA A 93 37.37 12.00 36.34
C ALA A 93 36.12 12.24 37.20
N ARG A 94 35.09 11.43 36.89
CA ARG A 94 33.99 10.95 37.72
C ARG A 94 32.80 11.86 37.97
N GLY A 95 31.67 11.31 37.57
CA GLY A 95 30.36 11.61 38.13
C GLY A 95 29.21 11.00 37.35
N GLN A 96 28.91 9.76 37.68
CA GLN A 96 27.58 9.14 37.70
C GLN A 96 26.58 9.42 36.56
N ASP A 97 26.26 8.35 35.87
CA ASP A 97 25.07 8.18 35.02
C ASP A 97 23.80 8.49 35.81
N GLY A 98 23.19 9.63 35.54
CA GLY A 98 21.85 9.97 35.97
C GLY A 98 20.84 9.63 34.89
N PRO A 99 19.63 9.14 35.21
CA PRO A 99 18.64 8.82 34.24
C PRO A 99 18.16 10.07 33.50
N LEU A 100 18.01 9.93 32.18
CA LEU A 100 17.59 10.97 31.23
C LEU A 100 16.15 11.48 31.41
N PHE A 101 15.42 11.01 32.40
CA PHE A 101 14.07 11.46 32.74
C PHE A 101 13.98 11.90 34.17
N PHE A 102 13.58 13.15 34.37
CA PHE A 102 13.24 13.70 35.66
C PHE A 102 11.86 13.19 36.06
N MET A 103 11.78 12.26 37.04
CA MET A 103 10.52 11.94 37.68
C MET A 103 10.36 12.91 38.86
N ASP A 104 9.39 13.80 38.75
CA ASP A 104 8.96 14.63 39.87
C ASP A 104 8.29 13.73 40.93
N ARG A 105 8.96 13.56 42.09
CA ARG A 105 8.47 12.83 43.25
C ARG A 105 8.00 13.75 44.35
N SER A 106 7.69 15.02 44.06
CA SER A 106 7.25 16.00 45.04
C SER A 106 5.74 15.96 45.36
N ALA A 107 4.98 15.00 44.84
CA ALA A 107 3.63 14.74 45.31
C ALA A 107 3.68 13.90 46.57
N GLY A 108 4.12 14.52 47.66
CA GLY A 108 3.89 14.04 49.02
C GLY A 108 2.40 14.17 49.39
N ASP A 109 1.91 13.15 50.06
CA ASP A 109 0.60 13.01 50.68
C ASP A 109 0.09 14.31 51.32
N ASP A 110 -0.85 14.99 50.67
CA ASP A 110 -1.86 15.86 51.28
C ASP A 110 -2.84 16.33 50.18
N LEU A 111 -3.66 15.40 49.72
CA LEU A 111 -4.88 15.76 48.99
C LEU A 111 -6.03 15.75 49.99
N PRO A 112 -6.81 16.85 50.13
CA PRO A 112 -7.99 16.85 50.97
C PRO A 112 -9.03 15.89 50.35
N VAL A 113 -9.40 14.89 51.15
CA VAL A 113 -10.52 13.99 50.86
C VAL A 113 -11.78 14.81 50.88
N TYR A 114 -12.42 15.00 49.73
CA TYR A 114 -13.78 15.53 49.67
C TYR A 114 -14.73 14.41 50.03
N GLU A 115 -15.34 14.49 51.21
CA GLU A 115 -16.50 13.68 51.60
C GLU A 115 -17.67 14.01 50.65
N GLU A 116 -18.18 13.00 49.95
CA GLU A 116 -19.42 13.08 49.20
C GLU A 116 -20.59 13.07 50.18
N ASP A 117 -21.22 14.21 50.36
CA ASP A 117 -22.46 14.36 51.11
C ASP A 117 -23.62 13.85 50.21
N LEU A 118 -24.15 12.67 50.56
CA LEU A 118 -25.33 12.04 49.94
C LEU A 118 -26.59 12.71 50.53
N GLY A 119 -27.08 13.73 49.86
CA GLY A 119 -28.34 14.41 50.19
C GLY A 119 -29.25 14.53 48.96
N SER A 120 -30.22 13.66 48.95
CA SER A 120 -31.57 13.65 48.30
C SER A 120 -32.01 14.79 47.40
N ASP A 121 -32.53 14.32 46.24
CA ASP A 121 -33.71 14.79 45.46
C ASP A 121 -33.87 16.26 45.02
N ASP A 122 -34.16 16.31 43.74
CA ASP A 122 -34.93 17.30 42.98
C ASP A 122 -34.18 18.45 42.28
N GLU A 123 -34.56 18.54 41.00
CA GLU A 123 -34.37 19.59 40.00
C GLU A 123 -33.06 19.56 39.18
N MET A 124 -33.24 19.06 37.95
CA MET A 124 -32.33 19.27 36.83
C MET A 124 -32.13 20.77 36.56
N VAL A 125 -31.12 21.35 37.16
CA VAL A 125 -30.49 22.60 36.72
C VAL A 125 -29.09 22.27 36.29
N ASP A 126 -28.81 22.46 35.03
CA ASP A 126 -27.48 22.35 34.39
C ASP A 126 -26.45 23.19 35.16
N LYS A 127 -25.78 22.58 36.16
CA LYS A 127 -24.65 23.19 36.87
C LYS A 127 -23.48 23.15 35.94
N GLY A 128 -23.40 24.14 35.03
CA GLY A 128 -22.24 24.35 34.18
C GLY A 128 -20.97 24.34 35.01
N ARG A 129 -20.05 23.42 34.71
CA ARG A 129 -18.70 23.34 35.29
C ARG A 129 -18.06 24.72 35.24
N LYS A 130 -17.57 25.22 36.37
CA LYS A 130 -16.85 26.49 36.43
C LYS A 130 -15.60 26.36 35.57
N PRO A 131 -15.27 27.35 34.71
CA PRO A 131 -14.03 27.34 33.96
C PRO A 131 -12.82 27.26 34.90
N ALA A 132 -11.78 26.58 34.48
CA ALA A 132 -10.57 26.33 35.25
C ALA A 132 -9.82 27.63 35.65
N TRP A 133 -10.05 28.68 34.89
CA TRP A 133 -9.54 30.03 35.15
C TRP A 133 -10.55 31.07 34.64
N VAL A 134 -10.58 32.23 35.28
CA VAL A 134 -11.44 33.36 34.88
C VAL A 134 -10.51 34.56 34.72
N ASP A 135 -10.66 35.28 33.61
CA ASP A 135 -9.91 36.50 33.37
C ASP A 135 -10.74 37.70 33.85
N ASP A 136 -10.27 38.34 34.91
CA ASP A 136 -10.93 39.51 35.47
C ASP A 136 -10.83 40.77 34.57
N GLU A 137 -9.96 40.76 33.55
CA GLU A 137 -9.83 41.84 32.58
C GLU A 137 -10.90 41.77 31.49
N GLU A 138 -11.41 40.58 31.18
CA GLU A 138 -12.50 40.40 30.21
C GLU A 138 -13.80 41.10 30.65
N ASP A 139 -14.09 41.08 31.91
CA ASP A 139 -15.30 41.76 32.47
C ASP A 139 -15.22 43.29 32.34
N ARG A 140 -14.01 43.86 32.27
CA ARG A 140 -13.74 45.29 32.16
C ARG A 140 -13.66 45.81 30.74
N THR A 141 -13.50 44.90 29.75
CA THR A 141 -13.39 45.28 28.36
C THR A 141 -14.75 45.64 27.76
N GLU A 142 -14.84 46.82 27.16
CA GLU A 142 -16.04 47.26 26.43
C GLU A 142 -15.84 47.00 24.93
N VAL A 143 -16.74 46.23 24.32
CA VAL A 143 -16.68 45.91 22.87
C VAL A 143 -17.73 46.69 22.12
N ASP A 144 -17.29 47.58 21.19
CA ASP A 144 -18.16 48.35 20.29
C ASP A 144 -18.59 47.52 19.08
N ILE A 145 -19.82 47.06 19.07
CA ILE A 145 -20.41 46.18 18.04
C ILE A 145 -20.67 46.91 16.71
N VAL A 146 -20.77 48.23 16.75
CA VAL A 146 -21.17 49.04 15.58
C VAL A 146 -20.00 49.25 14.62
N LYS A 147 -18.79 49.37 15.16
CA LYS A 147 -17.58 49.63 14.38
C LYS A 147 -17.23 48.52 13.40
N VAL A 148 -17.51 47.28 13.75
CA VAL A 148 -17.15 46.12 12.92
C VAL A 148 -18.38 45.51 12.30
N ALA A 149 -18.46 45.44 10.98
CA ALA A 149 -19.60 44.94 10.23
C ALA A 149 -19.99 43.48 10.59
N ARG A 150 -19.01 42.63 10.98
CA ARG A 150 -19.22 41.24 11.41
C ARG A 150 -19.95 41.14 12.75
N LEU A 151 -19.73 42.06 13.66
CA LEU A 151 -20.27 42.06 15.01
C LEU A 151 -21.75 42.54 15.08
N ARG A 152 -22.21 43.23 14.01
CA ARG A 152 -23.62 43.68 13.91
C ARG A 152 -24.65 42.54 14.03
N LYS A 153 -24.26 41.31 13.70
CA LYS A 153 -25.10 40.11 13.82
C LYS A 153 -25.33 39.66 15.27
N LEU A 154 -24.54 40.15 16.21
CA LEU A 154 -24.60 39.83 17.64
C LEU A 154 -25.53 40.76 18.41
N ARG A 155 -26.08 41.80 17.77
CA ARG A 155 -27.06 42.73 18.38
C ARG A 155 -28.33 42.02 18.77
N LYS A 156 -28.82 42.31 19.98
CA LYS A 156 -30.16 41.94 20.42
C LYS A 156 -31.16 43.06 20.21
N GLU A 157 -30.75 44.31 20.49
CA GLU A 157 -31.60 45.49 20.38
C GLU A 157 -31.02 46.50 19.34
N ALA A 158 -31.85 47.32 18.72
CA ALA A 158 -31.46 48.23 17.64
C ALA A 158 -30.51 49.34 18.12
N ASP A 159 -30.61 49.74 19.39
CA ASP A 159 -29.83 50.85 19.98
C ASP A 159 -28.57 50.41 20.72
N GLU A 160 -28.30 49.12 20.79
CA GLU A 160 -27.16 48.54 21.46
C GLU A 160 -25.86 48.86 20.71
N ARG A 161 -24.93 49.59 21.35
CA ARG A 161 -23.64 49.99 20.74
C ARG A 161 -22.45 49.32 21.39
N VAL A 162 -22.47 49.20 22.71
CA VAL A 162 -21.33 48.69 23.49
C VAL A 162 -21.86 47.53 24.38
N ILE A 163 -21.07 46.46 24.42
CA ILE A 163 -21.36 45.27 25.23
C ILE A 163 -20.15 44.97 26.09
N SER A 164 -20.37 44.43 27.32
CA SER A 164 -19.25 43.94 28.16
C SER A 164 -18.63 42.70 27.53
N GLY A 165 -17.32 42.46 27.78
CA GLY A 165 -16.56 41.34 27.24
C GLY A 165 -17.23 39.99 27.53
N ARG A 166 -17.73 39.80 28.75
CA ARG A 166 -18.42 38.59 29.16
C ARG A 166 -19.72 38.32 28.36
N GLU A 167 -20.48 39.36 28.12
CA GLU A 167 -21.70 39.24 27.33
C GLU A 167 -21.39 39.01 25.84
N TYR A 168 -20.31 39.60 25.35
CA TYR A 168 -19.79 39.36 23.99
C TYR A 168 -19.39 37.91 23.80
N GLU A 169 -18.65 37.35 24.76
CA GLU A 169 -18.24 35.95 24.74
C GLU A 169 -19.47 34.99 24.74
N ALA A 170 -20.41 35.22 25.63
CA ALA A 170 -21.63 34.42 25.73
C ALA A 170 -22.45 34.42 24.43
N ARG A 171 -22.54 35.59 23.75
CA ARG A 171 -23.22 35.72 22.46
C ARG A 171 -22.46 35.03 21.34
N LEU A 172 -21.11 35.07 21.32
CA LEU A 172 -20.28 34.34 20.37
C LEU A 172 -20.41 32.82 20.53
N ARG A 173 -20.35 32.33 21.77
CA ARG A 173 -20.59 30.90 22.07
C ARG A 173 -21.96 30.45 21.62
N GLY A 174 -23.00 31.22 21.88
CA GLY A 174 -24.37 30.93 21.42
C GLY A 174 -24.49 30.92 19.89
N GLN A 175 -23.77 31.79 19.19
CA GLN A 175 -23.73 31.78 17.73
C GLN A 175 -22.97 30.61 17.19
N HIS A 176 -21.84 30.26 17.81
CA HIS A 176 -21.04 29.10 17.41
C HIS A 176 -21.85 27.80 17.58
N ALA A 177 -22.54 27.62 18.71
CA ALA A 177 -23.38 26.44 18.94
C ALA A 177 -24.51 26.30 17.92
N LYS A 178 -25.09 27.44 17.43
CA LYS A 178 -26.11 27.43 16.37
C LYS A 178 -25.52 27.06 14.98
N LEU A 179 -24.30 27.45 14.71
CA LEU A 179 -23.63 27.17 13.42
C LEU A 179 -23.00 25.76 13.39
N ASN A 180 -22.62 25.26 14.54
CA ASN A 180 -21.96 23.95 14.69
C ASN A 180 -22.71 23.13 15.75
N PRO A 181 -23.84 22.49 15.38
CA PRO A 181 -24.68 21.74 16.34
C PRO A 181 -23.98 20.48 16.88
N PHE A 182 -22.93 20.00 16.22
CA PHE A 182 -22.17 18.82 16.65
C PHE A 182 -20.92 19.22 17.45
N THR A 183 -21.08 19.43 18.74
CA THR A 183 -19.97 19.68 19.68
C THR A 183 -19.67 18.47 20.57
N GLY A 184 -20.25 17.32 20.29
CA GLY A 184 -20.07 16.08 21.06
C GLY A 184 -18.63 15.55 21.12
N TRP A 185 -17.76 16.03 20.25
CA TRP A 185 -16.32 15.74 20.29
C TRP A 185 -15.59 16.36 21.50
N ALA A 186 -16.20 17.37 22.11
CA ALA A 186 -15.63 18.07 23.27
C ALA A 186 -16.14 17.54 24.62
N ASP A 187 -17.07 16.57 24.62
CA ASP A 187 -17.62 15.97 25.84
C ASP A 187 -16.68 14.88 26.38
N MET A 188 -15.97 15.17 27.47
CA MET A 188 -15.07 14.21 28.13
C MET A 188 -15.82 13.10 28.91
N ASP A 189 -17.11 13.23 29.18
CA ASP A 189 -17.90 12.32 30.02
C ASP A 189 -18.68 11.26 29.25
N ARG A 190 -18.50 11.12 27.93
CA ARG A 190 -19.14 10.05 27.18
C ARG A 190 -18.45 8.72 27.48
N LYS A 191 -18.96 7.99 28.49
CA LYS A 191 -18.66 6.57 28.68
C LYS A 191 -19.04 5.83 27.39
N ALA A 192 -18.07 5.10 26.82
CA ALA A 192 -18.32 4.23 25.69
C ALA A 192 -19.45 3.24 26.02
N PRO A 193 -20.42 3.04 25.13
CA PRO A 193 -21.42 1.98 25.31
C PRO A 193 -20.69 0.63 25.23
N LEU A 194 -20.98 -0.23 26.19
CA LEU A 194 -20.61 -1.64 26.17
C LEU A 194 -21.26 -2.32 24.94
N PRO A 195 -20.58 -3.25 24.27
CA PRO A 195 -21.12 -3.93 23.10
C PRO A 195 -22.03 -5.08 23.54
N ASP A 196 -23.32 -4.81 23.72
CA ASP A 196 -24.33 -5.85 23.73
C ASP A 196 -25.65 -5.24 23.24
N ALA A 197 -25.98 -5.57 22.00
CA ALA A 197 -27.32 -5.80 21.45
C ALA A 197 -27.32 -5.47 19.95
N GLU A 198 -27.65 -6.50 19.19
CA GLU A 198 -27.95 -6.46 17.77
C GLU A 198 -29.07 -5.45 17.48
N SER A 199 -28.78 -4.42 16.69
CA SER A 199 -29.78 -3.70 15.92
C SER A 199 -29.11 -3.09 14.69
N ASP A 200 -29.58 -3.56 13.53
CA ASP A 200 -29.29 -3.03 12.21
C ASP A 200 -29.75 -1.57 12.11
N GLU A 201 -28.85 -0.62 12.24
CA GLU A 201 -29.00 0.74 11.71
C GLU A 201 -27.61 1.23 11.26
N GLU A 202 -27.51 1.52 9.97
CA GLU A 202 -26.33 2.11 9.32
C GLU A 202 -26.10 3.51 9.91
N GLU A 203 -25.19 3.63 10.89
CA GLU A 203 -24.70 4.92 11.38
C GLU A 203 -23.30 5.21 10.83
N ASP A 204 -23.24 6.32 10.12
CA ASP A 204 -22.07 7.07 9.65
C ASP A 204 -21.24 7.59 10.85
N GLY A 205 -20.65 6.67 11.62
CA GLY A 205 -19.88 6.94 12.85
C GLY A 205 -18.36 6.78 12.73
N GLY A 206 -17.83 6.65 11.52
CA GLY A 206 -16.42 6.28 11.32
C GLY A 206 -15.36 7.35 11.61
N VAL A 207 -15.70 8.63 11.68
CA VAL A 207 -14.72 9.73 11.76
C VAL A 207 -14.41 10.14 13.21
N ASP A 208 -15.35 10.00 14.12
CA ASP A 208 -15.16 10.44 15.51
C ASP A 208 -14.28 9.51 16.36
N ASN A 209 -14.16 8.23 16.00
CA ASN A 209 -13.28 7.28 16.70
C ASN A 209 -11.80 7.41 16.34
N ALA A 210 -11.51 7.86 15.13
CA ALA A 210 -10.13 7.99 14.64
C ALA A 210 -9.31 9.08 15.37
N LEU A 211 -9.98 10.08 15.96
CA LEU A 211 -9.34 11.17 16.69
C LEU A 211 -9.10 10.86 18.18
N ARG A 212 -9.74 9.81 18.71
CA ARG A 212 -9.69 9.48 20.16
C ARG A 212 -8.60 8.49 20.53
N ASN A 213 -8.15 7.66 19.60
CA ASN A 213 -7.13 6.66 19.86
C ASN A 213 -5.88 6.90 19.01
N ASN A 214 -4.84 7.46 19.63
CA ASN A 214 -3.51 7.51 19.01
C ASN A 214 -2.97 6.10 18.69
N ASP A 215 -3.46 5.06 19.34
CA ASP A 215 -3.11 3.67 19.06
C ASP A 215 -3.56 3.20 17.68
N GLU A 216 -4.67 3.71 17.14
CA GLU A 216 -5.11 3.42 15.77
C GLU A 216 -4.31 4.18 14.69
N LEU A 217 -3.71 5.31 15.03
CA LEU A 217 -2.80 6.04 14.14
C LEU A 217 -1.43 5.37 14.02
N VAL A 218 -1.04 4.59 15.02
CA VAL A 218 0.23 3.83 15.06
C VAL A 218 0.06 2.41 14.54
N VAL A 219 -1.14 1.88 14.48
CA VAL A 219 -1.41 0.56 13.94
C VAL A 219 -1.78 0.70 12.49
N LYS A 220 -0.86 0.42 11.55
CA LYS A 220 -0.94 -0.98 11.54
C LYS A 220 -1.63 -1.51 10.34
N GLY A 221 -0.98 -1.93 9.47
CA GLY A 221 -1.18 -2.87 8.44
C GLY A 221 -2.39 -3.84 8.40
N THR A 222 -3.43 -3.59 9.16
CA THR A 222 -4.67 -4.38 9.16
C THR A 222 -5.92 -3.58 8.80
N ALA A 223 -5.78 -2.32 8.41
CA ALA A 223 -6.92 -1.60 7.84
C ALA A 223 -7.40 -2.37 6.61
N LYS A 224 -8.68 -2.72 6.55
CA LYS A 224 -9.26 -3.41 5.39
C LYS A 224 -9.10 -2.53 4.16
N LEU A 225 -8.64 -3.11 3.06
CA LEU A 225 -8.58 -2.44 1.77
C LEU A 225 -9.98 -2.02 1.32
N LEU A 226 -10.08 -0.82 0.78
CA LEU A 226 -11.34 -0.35 0.21
C LEU A 226 -11.52 -0.93 -1.21
N PRO A 227 -12.75 -1.35 -1.59
CA PRO A 227 -13.04 -1.80 -2.94
C PRO A 227 -13.02 -0.63 -3.94
N GLY A 228 -12.77 -0.93 -5.20
CA GLY A 228 -12.94 0.01 -6.32
C GLY A 228 -11.68 0.73 -6.77
N MET A 229 -10.94 1.38 -5.89
CA MET A 229 -9.72 2.11 -6.25
C MET A 229 -8.55 1.70 -5.34
N LEU A 230 -7.44 1.33 -5.95
CA LEU A 230 -6.20 0.99 -5.25
C LEU A 230 -5.23 2.16 -5.33
N ASP A 231 -4.65 2.55 -4.21
CA ASP A 231 -3.59 3.57 -4.20
C ASP A 231 -2.23 2.89 -4.43
N PHE A 232 -1.60 3.23 -5.55
CA PHE A 232 -0.32 2.67 -5.94
C PHE A 232 0.54 3.67 -6.71
N SER A 233 1.84 3.49 -6.66
CA SER A 233 2.80 4.24 -7.47
C SER A 233 3.74 3.30 -8.22
N ARG A 234 4.13 3.71 -9.43
CA ARG A 234 5.14 3.02 -10.19
C ARG A 234 6.52 3.49 -9.76
N LEU A 235 7.39 2.53 -9.48
CA LEU A 235 8.79 2.75 -9.14
C LEU A 235 9.73 2.51 -10.34
N VAL A 236 11.02 2.63 -10.11
CA VAL A 236 12.06 2.25 -11.07
C VAL A 236 11.97 0.75 -11.33
N ASN A 237 12.16 0.32 -12.57
CA ASN A 237 12.12 -1.10 -12.91
C ASN A 237 13.15 -1.87 -12.06
N ALA A 238 12.73 -3.02 -11.55
CA ALA A 238 13.56 -3.79 -10.65
C ALA A 238 14.88 -4.28 -11.29
N ASN A 239 14.86 -4.55 -12.61
CA ASN A 239 16.03 -4.95 -13.37
C ASN A 239 16.59 -3.84 -14.27
N ALA A 240 16.51 -2.57 -13.84
CA ALA A 240 16.95 -1.44 -14.64
C ALA A 240 18.47 -1.51 -14.99
N GLN A 241 19.29 -2.02 -14.07
CA GLN A 241 20.74 -2.14 -14.28
C GLN A 241 21.15 -3.26 -15.25
N ASP A 242 20.39 -4.35 -15.31
CA ASP A 242 20.67 -5.50 -16.17
C ASP A 242 19.35 -6.06 -16.71
N PRO A 243 18.77 -5.42 -17.74
CA PRO A 243 17.53 -5.90 -18.34
C PRO A 243 17.77 -7.24 -19.06
N SER A 244 16.79 -8.13 -18.99
CA SER A 244 16.86 -9.42 -19.67
C SER A 244 16.75 -9.25 -21.19
N SER A 245 17.53 -9.97 -21.95
CA SER A 245 17.46 -10.01 -23.42
C SER A 245 16.27 -10.83 -23.95
N GLY A 246 15.70 -11.68 -23.08
CA GLY A 246 14.57 -12.55 -23.39
C GLY A 246 13.36 -12.32 -22.49
N PRO A 247 12.25 -13.01 -22.78
CA PRO A 247 11.06 -12.98 -21.93
C PRO A 247 11.35 -13.45 -20.51
N ILE A 248 10.84 -12.71 -19.53
CA ILE A 248 10.92 -13.09 -18.13
C ILE A 248 9.75 -14.03 -17.82
N ASN A 249 10.07 -15.20 -17.28
CA ASN A 249 9.08 -16.21 -16.94
C ASN A 249 8.88 -16.36 -15.44
N SER A 250 9.85 -15.93 -14.63
CA SER A 250 9.76 -16.06 -13.19
C SER A 250 10.36 -14.84 -12.50
N VAL A 251 9.59 -14.29 -11.59
CA VAL A 251 10.00 -13.24 -10.66
C VAL A 251 9.49 -13.65 -9.29
N GLN A 252 10.35 -13.56 -8.28
CA GLN A 252 9.94 -13.87 -6.92
C GLN A 252 10.74 -13.02 -5.92
N PHE A 253 10.05 -12.52 -4.89
CA PHE A 253 10.69 -11.91 -3.73
C PHE A 253 11.18 -12.99 -2.78
N HIS A 254 12.32 -12.75 -2.19
CA HIS A 254 12.81 -13.54 -1.07
C HIS A 254 12.04 -13.20 0.21
N ARG A 255 12.04 -14.10 1.19
CA ARG A 255 11.35 -13.93 2.47
C ARG A 255 11.73 -12.66 3.23
N ASN A 256 12.96 -12.12 3.04
CA ASN A 256 13.38 -10.86 3.66
C ASN A 256 12.81 -9.58 3.00
N GLY A 257 12.06 -9.71 1.90
CA GLY A 257 11.48 -8.59 1.16
C GLY A 257 12.46 -7.75 0.34
N GLN A 258 13.75 -7.80 0.62
CA GLN A 258 14.77 -6.95 -0.01
C GLN A 258 15.41 -7.61 -1.24
N LEU A 259 15.52 -8.94 -1.26
CA LEU A 259 16.11 -9.68 -2.36
C LEU A 259 15.03 -10.13 -3.33
N MET A 260 15.25 -9.94 -4.62
CA MET A 260 14.37 -10.41 -5.68
C MET A 260 15.15 -11.24 -6.70
N LEU A 261 14.54 -12.35 -7.08
CA LEU A 261 14.99 -13.23 -8.15
C LEU A 261 14.28 -12.88 -9.44
N VAL A 262 15.04 -12.84 -10.54
CA VAL A 262 14.52 -12.66 -11.89
C VAL A 262 15.14 -13.74 -12.80
N ALA A 263 14.31 -14.53 -13.45
CA ALA A 263 14.75 -15.57 -14.36
C ALA A 263 13.89 -15.60 -15.64
N GLY A 264 14.53 -15.92 -16.76
CA GLY A 264 13.86 -15.95 -18.05
C GLY A 264 14.47 -16.92 -19.04
N LEU A 265 14.04 -16.83 -20.29
CA LEU A 265 14.51 -17.69 -21.38
C LEU A 265 15.93 -17.33 -21.85
N ASP A 266 16.48 -16.24 -21.40
CA ASP A 266 17.86 -15.81 -21.65
C ASP A 266 18.91 -16.62 -20.89
N LYS A 267 18.50 -17.68 -20.19
CA LYS A 267 19.36 -18.59 -19.42
C LYS A 267 20.09 -17.93 -18.25
N HIS A 268 19.71 -16.72 -17.87
CA HIS A 268 20.29 -16.01 -16.73
C HIS A 268 19.34 -16.08 -15.53
N LEU A 269 19.92 -16.33 -14.38
CA LEU A 269 19.34 -16.13 -13.07
C LEU A 269 19.98 -14.88 -12.47
N ARG A 270 19.17 -13.86 -12.20
CA ARG A 270 19.63 -12.57 -11.67
C ARG A 270 19.03 -12.31 -10.31
N PHE A 271 19.83 -11.72 -9.44
CA PHE A 271 19.44 -11.27 -8.12
C PHE A 271 19.58 -9.76 -8.03
N PHE A 272 18.54 -9.11 -7.55
CA PHE A 272 18.49 -7.66 -7.34
C PHE A 272 18.11 -7.37 -5.89
N GLN A 273 18.73 -6.35 -5.32
CA GLN A 273 18.28 -5.76 -4.06
C GLN A 273 17.19 -4.74 -4.40
N ILE A 274 16.04 -4.84 -3.73
CA ILE A 274 14.91 -3.96 -3.99
C ILE A 274 14.86 -2.87 -2.93
N ASP A 275 15.17 -1.65 -3.33
CA ASP A 275 15.07 -0.42 -2.53
C ASP A 275 14.00 0.54 -3.10
N GLY A 276 13.42 0.21 -4.24
CA GLY A 276 12.43 1.02 -4.94
C GLY A 276 12.99 2.25 -5.67
N ARG A 277 14.27 2.58 -5.50
CA ARG A 277 14.91 3.76 -6.11
C ARG A 277 15.96 3.41 -7.15
N ARG A 278 16.92 2.55 -6.81
CA ARG A 278 18.04 2.16 -7.70
C ARG A 278 18.00 0.70 -8.10
N ASN A 279 17.54 -0.16 -7.20
CA ASN A 279 17.44 -1.62 -7.37
C ASN A 279 18.77 -2.22 -7.88
N PRO A 280 19.85 -2.16 -7.09
CA PRO A 280 21.16 -2.61 -7.54
C PRO A 280 21.16 -4.11 -7.80
N LYS A 281 21.89 -4.52 -8.85
CA LYS A 281 22.14 -5.91 -9.16
C LYS A 281 23.19 -6.49 -8.18
N ILE A 282 22.84 -7.61 -7.55
CA ILE A 282 23.76 -8.31 -6.65
C ILE A 282 24.60 -9.31 -7.44
N GLN A 283 23.93 -10.22 -8.17
CA GLN A 283 24.61 -11.32 -8.87
C GLN A 283 23.81 -11.73 -10.11
N SER A 284 24.52 -12.26 -11.10
CA SER A 284 23.93 -12.91 -12.28
C SER A 284 24.67 -14.21 -12.55
N ILE A 285 23.92 -15.27 -12.76
CA ILE A 285 24.42 -16.62 -13.00
C ILE A 285 23.90 -17.09 -14.36
N PHE A 286 24.80 -17.53 -15.22
CA PHE A 286 24.46 -18.08 -16.52
C PHE A 286 24.37 -19.61 -16.43
N ILE A 287 23.27 -20.18 -16.97
CA ILE A 287 23.00 -21.62 -16.99
C ILE A 287 22.91 -22.07 -18.45
N ASP A 288 23.99 -22.59 -18.98
CA ASP A 288 24.15 -22.84 -20.41
C ASP A 288 23.11 -23.83 -20.98
N ASP A 289 22.83 -24.90 -20.26
CA ASP A 289 21.95 -26.00 -20.73
C ASP A 289 20.46 -25.75 -20.60
N CYS A 290 20.01 -24.70 -19.86
CA CYS A 290 18.63 -24.61 -19.44
C CYS A 290 18.06 -23.18 -19.58
N PRO A 291 17.26 -22.91 -20.63
CA PRO A 291 16.36 -21.77 -20.61
C PRO A 291 15.40 -21.91 -19.44
N VAL A 292 15.37 -20.91 -18.53
CA VAL A 292 14.60 -21.02 -17.29
C VAL A 292 13.11 -20.76 -17.57
N HIS A 293 12.29 -21.73 -17.27
CA HIS A 293 10.83 -21.62 -17.35
C HIS A 293 10.21 -21.25 -16.01
N LYS A 294 10.68 -21.84 -14.94
CA LYS A 294 10.25 -21.51 -13.58
C LYS A 294 11.45 -21.51 -12.64
N ALA A 295 11.53 -20.51 -11.78
CA ALA A 295 12.48 -20.40 -10.71
C ALA A 295 11.76 -20.00 -9.43
N SER A 296 12.10 -20.63 -8.30
CA SER A 296 11.44 -20.34 -7.03
C SER A 296 12.42 -20.53 -5.88
N PHE A 297 12.37 -19.59 -4.91
CA PHE A 297 13.04 -19.78 -3.62
C PHE A 297 12.38 -20.90 -2.84
N LEU A 298 13.16 -21.62 -2.07
CA LEU A 298 12.63 -22.39 -0.96
C LEU A 298 12.05 -21.44 0.10
N PRO A 299 10.96 -21.79 0.80
CA PRO A 299 10.37 -20.95 1.82
C PRO A 299 11.31 -20.59 2.99
N ASP A 300 12.33 -21.42 3.26
CA ASP A 300 13.41 -21.13 4.21
C ASP A 300 14.44 -20.13 3.66
N GLY A 301 14.43 -19.82 2.36
CA GLY A 301 15.29 -18.84 1.72
C GLY A 301 16.72 -19.31 1.46
N SER A 302 17.07 -20.58 1.71
CA SER A 302 18.45 -21.07 1.58
C SER A 302 18.85 -21.41 0.15
N GLU A 303 17.90 -21.91 -0.65
CA GLU A 303 18.14 -22.39 -1.99
C GLU A 303 17.10 -21.85 -3.00
N VAL A 304 17.48 -21.86 -4.26
CA VAL A 304 16.60 -21.59 -5.41
C VAL A 304 16.51 -22.83 -6.27
N ILE A 305 15.30 -23.28 -6.57
CA ILE A 305 15.05 -24.34 -7.55
C ILE A 305 14.77 -23.72 -8.91
N LEU A 306 15.42 -24.24 -9.94
CA LEU A 306 15.32 -23.77 -11.31
C LEU A 306 14.92 -24.90 -12.22
N SER A 307 13.95 -24.70 -13.07
CA SER A 307 13.50 -25.69 -14.02
C SER A 307 13.27 -25.13 -15.41
N GLY A 308 13.36 -26.01 -16.39
CA GLY A 308 13.09 -25.72 -17.79
C GLY A 308 12.57 -26.95 -18.52
N ARG A 309 12.48 -26.88 -19.86
CA ARG A 309 12.04 -28.01 -20.72
C ARG A 309 13.12 -29.07 -20.85
N ARG A 310 13.58 -29.58 -19.69
CA ARG A 310 14.62 -30.60 -19.60
C ARG A 310 14.23 -31.70 -18.64
N LYS A 311 14.90 -32.84 -18.74
CA LYS A 311 14.69 -34.02 -17.84
C LYS A 311 15.32 -33.81 -16.46
N PHE A 312 16.00 -32.71 -16.24
CA PHE A 312 16.72 -32.36 -15.03
C PHE A 312 16.35 -30.96 -14.59
N PHE A 313 16.65 -30.65 -13.35
CA PHE A 313 16.49 -29.33 -12.76
C PHE A 313 17.76 -28.90 -12.03
N TYR A 314 17.84 -27.64 -11.65
CA TYR A 314 18.97 -27.10 -10.92
C TYR A 314 18.54 -26.65 -9.52
N SER A 315 19.44 -26.80 -8.57
CA SER A 315 19.38 -26.17 -7.25
C SER A 315 20.54 -25.21 -7.12
N PHE A 316 20.26 -23.96 -6.77
CA PHE A 316 21.27 -22.97 -6.46
C PHE A 316 21.24 -22.68 -4.96
N ASP A 317 22.35 -22.98 -4.27
CA ASP A 317 22.53 -22.66 -2.86
C ASP A 317 23.02 -21.22 -2.72
N LEU A 318 22.22 -20.38 -2.04
CA LEU A 318 22.53 -18.95 -1.86
C LEU A 318 23.73 -18.72 -0.96
N VAL A 319 23.94 -19.58 0.03
CA VAL A 319 25.05 -19.44 0.99
C VAL A 319 26.38 -19.81 0.35
N LYS A 320 26.42 -20.94 -0.39
CA LYS A 320 27.63 -21.43 -1.06
C LYS A 320 27.85 -20.78 -2.43
N ALA A 321 26.86 -20.06 -2.95
CA ALA A 321 26.83 -19.53 -4.32
C ALA A 321 27.12 -20.61 -5.39
N ALA A 322 26.68 -21.84 -5.15
CA ALA A 322 26.97 -23.00 -5.99
C ALA A 322 25.71 -23.50 -6.71
N VAL A 323 25.84 -23.80 -8.01
CA VAL A 323 24.78 -24.40 -8.82
C VAL A 323 25.00 -25.93 -8.85
N SER A 324 24.00 -26.67 -8.44
CA SER A 324 23.99 -28.12 -8.48
C SER A 324 22.99 -28.60 -9.53
N LYS A 325 23.44 -29.40 -10.49
CA LYS A 325 22.59 -30.05 -11.49
C LYS A 325 22.05 -31.36 -10.91
N ILE A 326 20.74 -31.46 -10.78
CA ILE A 326 20.06 -32.68 -10.34
C ILE A 326 19.59 -33.42 -11.59
N GLY A 327 20.11 -34.63 -11.78
CA GLY A 327 19.85 -35.46 -12.95
C GLY A 327 18.39 -35.92 -13.05
N PRO A 328 18.09 -36.77 -14.04
CA PRO A 328 16.76 -37.34 -14.18
C PRO A 328 16.31 -38.04 -12.90
N LEU A 329 15.04 -37.89 -12.56
CA LEU A 329 14.47 -38.54 -11.37
C LEU A 329 14.48 -40.06 -11.54
N THR A 330 15.08 -40.75 -10.58
CA THR A 330 15.18 -42.20 -10.60
C THR A 330 13.78 -42.84 -10.54
N GLY A 331 13.53 -43.83 -11.38
CA GLY A 331 12.28 -44.59 -11.40
C GLY A 331 11.24 -44.09 -12.40
N ARG A 332 11.47 -42.96 -13.09
CA ARG A 332 10.59 -42.49 -14.16
C ARG A 332 11.37 -41.72 -15.23
N GLU A 333 10.95 -41.94 -16.48
CA GLU A 333 11.45 -41.18 -17.63
C GLU A 333 10.48 -40.04 -17.99
N GLU A 334 10.74 -38.87 -17.45
CA GLU A 334 9.99 -37.67 -17.79
C GLU A 334 10.65 -36.90 -18.94
N LYS A 335 9.84 -36.37 -19.85
CA LYS A 335 10.35 -35.55 -20.98
C LYS A 335 10.78 -34.17 -20.52
N SER A 336 10.07 -33.59 -19.55
CA SER A 336 10.25 -32.22 -19.10
C SER A 336 9.82 -32.09 -17.64
N LEU A 337 10.59 -31.32 -16.86
CA LEU A 337 10.27 -30.89 -15.50
C LEU A 337 10.00 -29.37 -15.47
N GLU A 338 9.25 -28.87 -16.46
CA GLU A 338 9.09 -27.45 -16.75
C GLU A 338 8.40 -26.65 -15.62
N SER A 339 7.35 -27.25 -15.05
CA SER A 339 6.52 -26.59 -14.05
C SER A 339 6.59 -27.34 -12.72
N PHE A 340 6.72 -26.61 -11.64
CA PHE A 340 6.75 -27.16 -10.28
C PHE A 340 6.18 -26.16 -9.28
N GLU A 341 5.79 -26.64 -8.12
CA GLU A 341 5.48 -25.83 -6.95
C GLU A 341 6.25 -26.36 -5.74
N ILE A 342 6.58 -25.46 -4.82
CA ILE A 342 7.29 -25.79 -3.60
C ILE A 342 6.30 -25.72 -2.42
N SER A 343 6.33 -26.73 -1.59
CA SER A 343 5.52 -26.77 -0.37
C SER A 343 5.95 -25.68 0.61
N PRO A 344 5.01 -24.95 1.23
CA PRO A 344 5.33 -23.91 2.21
C PRO A 344 6.06 -24.44 3.46
N ASP A 345 6.01 -25.74 3.74
CA ASP A 345 6.78 -26.38 4.81
C ASP A 345 8.24 -26.74 4.41
N SER A 346 8.68 -26.35 3.22
CA SER A 346 10.01 -26.62 2.66
C SER A 346 10.41 -28.09 2.60
N LYS A 347 9.47 -29.07 2.67
CA LYS A 347 9.80 -30.49 2.65
C LYS A 347 9.71 -31.12 1.26
N THR A 348 8.74 -30.67 0.45
CA THR A 348 8.37 -31.34 -0.78
C THR A 348 8.30 -30.34 -1.95
N ILE A 349 8.77 -30.76 -3.11
CA ILE A 349 8.59 -30.09 -4.39
C ILE A 349 7.67 -30.97 -5.23
N ALA A 350 6.59 -30.42 -5.77
CA ALA A 350 5.70 -31.12 -6.69
C ALA A 350 5.99 -30.69 -8.12
N PHE A 351 6.47 -31.58 -8.97
CA PHE A 351 6.68 -31.34 -10.39
C PHE A 351 5.50 -31.85 -11.21
N VAL A 352 5.17 -31.13 -12.26
CA VAL A 352 4.25 -31.58 -13.29
C VAL A 352 4.98 -32.60 -14.19
N GLY A 353 4.51 -33.83 -14.19
CA GLY A 353 5.03 -34.90 -15.03
C GLY A 353 4.18 -35.13 -16.29
N ASN A 354 4.60 -36.08 -17.11
CA ASN A 354 3.87 -36.49 -18.30
C ASN A 354 2.61 -37.30 -17.93
N GLU A 355 1.63 -37.35 -18.84
CA GLU A 355 0.47 -38.22 -18.77
C GLU A 355 -0.37 -38.11 -17.49
N GLY A 356 -0.44 -36.91 -16.91
CA GLY A 356 -1.23 -36.66 -15.72
C GLY A 356 -0.56 -37.07 -14.39
N TYR A 357 0.72 -37.36 -14.41
CA TYR A 357 1.46 -37.63 -13.20
C TYR A 357 1.96 -36.35 -12.52
N ILE A 358 1.95 -36.36 -11.21
CA ILE A 358 2.55 -35.34 -10.35
C ILE A 358 3.66 -36.03 -9.57
N LEU A 359 4.86 -35.51 -9.64
CA LEU A 359 6.04 -36.09 -9.03
C LEU A 359 6.37 -35.35 -7.74
N LEU A 360 6.35 -36.06 -6.64
CA LEU A 360 6.72 -35.51 -5.34
C LEU A 360 8.19 -35.78 -5.07
N VAL A 361 8.97 -34.74 -4.94
CA VAL A 361 10.43 -34.78 -4.74
C VAL A 361 10.78 -34.19 -3.38
N SER A 362 11.66 -34.82 -2.63
CA SER A 362 12.18 -34.28 -1.37
C SER A 362 13.09 -33.08 -1.63
N THR A 363 12.88 -31.98 -0.92
CA THR A 363 13.78 -30.81 -0.99
C THR A 363 15.17 -31.12 -0.47
N LYS A 364 15.32 -31.96 0.55
CA LYS A 364 16.61 -32.31 1.16
C LYS A 364 17.45 -33.25 0.31
N THR A 365 16.84 -34.37 -0.10
CA THR A 365 17.57 -35.42 -0.85
C THR A 365 17.53 -35.22 -2.36
N LYS A 366 16.63 -34.35 -2.86
CA LYS A 366 16.36 -34.13 -4.29
C LYS A 366 15.95 -35.41 -5.03
N GLN A 367 15.38 -36.38 -4.31
CA GLN A 367 14.96 -37.67 -4.85
C GLN A 367 13.43 -37.76 -4.88
N LEU A 368 12.90 -38.62 -5.76
CA LEU A 368 11.49 -38.89 -5.89
C LEU A 368 10.96 -39.62 -4.65
N ILE A 369 9.98 -39.05 -3.96
CA ILE A 369 9.34 -39.66 -2.79
C ILE A 369 8.11 -40.47 -3.20
N GLY A 370 7.39 -40.00 -4.22
CA GLY A 370 6.16 -40.63 -4.67
C GLY A 370 5.56 -39.94 -5.87
N THR A 371 4.50 -40.52 -6.40
CA THR A 371 3.77 -40.02 -7.55
C THR A 371 2.27 -40.01 -7.27
N LEU A 372 1.59 -38.96 -7.77
CA LEU A 372 0.14 -38.89 -7.82
C LEU A 372 -0.28 -38.94 -9.28
N LYS A 373 -1.49 -39.43 -9.57
CA LYS A 373 -2.00 -39.47 -10.96
C LYS A 373 -3.42 -38.91 -11.02
N MET A 374 -3.62 -37.89 -11.86
CA MET A 374 -4.93 -37.39 -12.23
C MET A 374 -5.33 -37.84 -13.65
N ASN A 375 -6.60 -37.73 -13.98
CA ASN A 375 -7.06 -37.95 -15.35
C ASN A 375 -6.66 -36.74 -16.22
N GLY A 376 -6.28 -37.00 -17.45
CA GLY A 376 -5.80 -35.95 -18.34
C GLY A 376 -4.41 -35.42 -17.97
N ASN A 377 -4.02 -34.32 -18.58
CA ASN A 377 -2.71 -33.70 -18.35
C ASN A 377 -2.77 -32.69 -17.20
N VAL A 378 -1.83 -32.76 -16.27
CA VAL A 378 -1.63 -31.72 -15.24
C VAL A 378 -1.12 -30.44 -15.90
N ARG A 379 -1.67 -29.29 -15.52
CA ARG A 379 -1.22 -27.97 -15.99
C ARG A 379 -0.80 -27.06 -14.85
N SER A 380 -1.49 -27.15 -13.73
CA SER A 380 -1.25 -26.28 -12.56
C SER A 380 -1.33 -27.05 -11.27
N LEU A 381 -0.53 -26.59 -10.31
CA LEU A 381 -0.42 -27.11 -8.97
C LEU A 381 -0.47 -25.95 -7.99
N ALA A 382 -1.02 -26.20 -6.80
CA ALA A 382 -0.93 -25.25 -5.67
C ALA A 382 -0.95 -26.03 -4.36
N PHE A 383 -0.12 -25.64 -3.41
CA PHE A 383 -0.14 -26.19 -2.06
C PHE A 383 -1.14 -25.43 -1.20
N GLY A 384 -1.80 -26.15 -0.30
CA GLY A 384 -2.67 -25.62 0.72
C GLY A 384 -2.36 -26.23 2.07
N ASP A 385 -3.02 -25.72 3.12
CA ASP A 385 -2.95 -26.26 4.48
C ASP A 385 -1.51 -26.42 5.00
N GLY A 386 -0.73 -25.34 4.88
CA GLY A 386 0.66 -25.36 5.36
C GLY A 386 1.55 -26.41 4.69
N GLY A 387 1.15 -26.98 3.54
CA GLY A 387 1.90 -27.99 2.81
C GLY A 387 1.39 -29.42 2.98
N ASN A 388 0.32 -29.66 3.75
CA ASN A 388 -0.27 -30.99 3.92
C ASN A 388 -1.16 -31.41 2.75
N GLN A 389 -1.69 -30.43 2.03
CA GLN A 389 -2.57 -30.65 0.88
C GLN A 389 -1.99 -30.09 -0.40
N LEU A 390 -2.28 -30.77 -1.51
CA LEU A 390 -1.95 -30.34 -2.85
C LEU A 390 -3.22 -30.24 -3.67
N LEU A 391 -3.38 -29.16 -4.38
CA LEU A 391 -4.43 -28.98 -5.40
C LEU A 391 -3.80 -29.15 -6.77
N SER A 392 -4.51 -29.78 -7.69
CA SER A 392 -4.09 -29.89 -9.09
C SER A 392 -5.25 -29.70 -10.04
N SER A 393 -4.98 -29.05 -11.18
CA SER A 393 -5.94 -28.86 -12.25
C SER A 393 -5.27 -29.01 -13.60
N GLY A 394 -6.05 -29.27 -14.63
CA GLY A 394 -5.48 -29.51 -15.96
C GLY A 394 -6.50 -29.71 -17.06
N GLY A 395 -6.17 -30.60 -17.99
CA GLY A 395 -6.89 -30.79 -19.25
C GLY A 395 -8.27 -31.45 -19.13
N ASP A 396 -8.68 -31.92 -17.97
CA ASP A 396 -10.00 -32.52 -17.76
C ASP A 396 -11.04 -31.58 -17.13
N GLY A 397 -10.64 -30.32 -16.86
CA GLY A 397 -11.52 -29.31 -16.27
C GLY A 397 -11.95 -29.62 -14.84
N HIS A 398 -11.22 -30.47 -14.13
CA HIS A 398 -11.49 -30.82 -12.73
C HIS A 398 -10.40 -30.31 -11.82
N VAL A 399 -10.77 -29.99 -10.59
CA VAL A 399 -9.84 -29.70 -9.50
C VAL A 399 -9.79 -30.90 -8.57
N TYR A 400 -8.58 -31.37 -8.34
CA TYR A 400 -8.28 -32.49 -7.44
C TYR A 400 -7.65 -31.96 -6.17
N HIS A 401 -8.12 -32.44 -5.03
CA HIS A 401 -7.54 -32.21 -3.72
C HIS A 401 -6.86 -33.48 -3.22
N TRP A 402 -5.57 -33.40 -3.00
CA TRP A 402 -4.73 -34.52 -2.55
C TRP A 402 -4.30 -34.31 -1.12
N ASP A 403 -4.39 -35.35 -0.32
CA ASP A 403 -3.70 -35.44 0.97
C ASP A 403 -2.29 -36.00 0.73
N LEU A 404 -1.28 -35.22 1.03
CA LEU A 404 0.12 -35.60 0.80
C LEU A 404 0.61 -36.64 1.83
N ARG A 405 0.00 -36.69 2.99
CA ARG A 405 0.32 -37.70 4.02
C ARG A 405 -0.10 -39.11 3.59
N THR A 406 -1.32 -39.25 3.11
CA THR A 406 -1.85 -40.52 2.64
C THR A 406 -1.59 -40.78 1.16
N ARG A 407 -1.21 -39.73 0.40
CA ARG A 407 -1.03 -39.71 -1.06
C ARG A 407 -2.29 -40.17 -1.81
N LYS A 408 -3.46 -39.85 -1.28
CA LYS A 408 -4.75 -40.18 -1.88
C LYS A 408 -5.50 -38.90 -2.29
N CYS A 409 -6.31 -39.03 -3.33
CA CYS A 409 -7.26 -37.97 -3.69
C CYS A 409 -8.41 -37.99 -2.68
N MET A 410 -8.59 -36.86 -1.98
CA MET A 410 -9.69 -36.71 -1.02
C MET A 410 -10.96 -36.25 -1.71
N HIS A 411 -10.84 -35.32 -2.66
CA HIS A 411 -11.97 -34.74 -3.33
C HIS A 411 -11.63 -34.41 -4.79
N LYS A 412 -12.61 -34.62 -5.67
CA LYS A 412 -12.55 -34.24 -7.09
C LYS A 412 -13.85 -33.58 -7.47
N ALA A 413 -13.78 -32.38 -8.03
CA ALA A 413 -14.95 -31.69 -8.57
C ALA A 413 -14.63 -30.94 -9.86
N THR A 414 -15.66 -30.73 -10.67
CA THR A 414 -15.57 -29.97 -11.92
C THR A 414 -15.45 -28.47 -11.58
N ASP A 415 -14.55 -27.78 -12.25
CA ASP A 415 -14.44 -26.34 -12.24
C ASP A 415 -15.48 -25.74 -13.21
N GLU A 416 -16.41 -24.93 -12.69
CA GLU A 416 -17.55 -24.44 -13.44
C GLU A 416 -17.09 -23.56 -14.61
N GLY A 417 -17.52 -23.88 -15.84
CA GLY A 417 -17.16 -23.12 -17.04
C GLY A 417 -15.71 -23.26 -17.52
N SER A 418 -14.91 -24.12 -16.89
CA SER A 418 -13.53 -24.39 -17.27
C SER A 418 -13.40 -25.69 -18.06
N LEU A 419 -12.92 -25.59 -19.29
CA LEU A 419 -12.53 -26.78 -20.09
C LEU A 419 -11.12 -27.24 -19.75
N THR A 420 -10.22 -26.32 -19.50
CA THR A 420 -8.82 -26.59 -19.17
C THR A 420 -8.37 -25.61 -18.12
N GLY A 421 -8.01 -26.10 -16.93
CA GLY A 421 -7.40 -25.31 -15.87
C GLY A 421 -5.92 -25.08 -16.15
N LEU A 422 -5.49 -23.82 -16.29
CA LEU A 422 -4.12 -23.45 -16.61
C LEU A 422 -3.34 -22.92 -15.42
N SER A 423 -4.01 -22.29 -14.50
CA SER A 423 -3.39 -21.71 -13.31
C SER A 423 -4.24 -22.01 -12.07
N LEU A 424 -3.57 -22.17 -10.95
CA LEU A 424 -4.16 -22.45 -9.66
C LEU A 424 -3.38 -21.70 -8.59
N CYS A 425 -4.05 -21.11 -7.64
CA CYS A 425 -3.41 -20.51 -6.48
C CYS A 425 -4.30 -20.67 -5.24
N THR A 426 -3.67 -20.73 -4.07
CA THR A 426 -4.31 -20.79 -2.76
C THR A 426 -4.01 -19.52 -1.99
N SER A 427 -4.94 -19.07 -1.16
CA SER A 427 -4.67 -17.99 -0.22
C SER A 427 -3.69 -18.46 0.87
N PRO A 428 -2.90 -17.55 1.46
CA PRO A 428 -1.95 -17.90 2.50
C PRO A 428 -2.59 -18.56 3.73
N ASP A 429 -3.80 -18.15 4.07
CA ASP A 429 -4.63 -18.73 5.13
C ASP A 429 -5.35 -20.03 4.71
N SER A 430 -5.20 -20.46 3.45
CA SER A 430 -5.84 -21.63 2.86
C SER A 430 -7.38 -21.64 2.90
N SER A 431 -8.02 -20.48 3.16
CA SER A 431 -9.49 -20.35 3.18
C SER A 431 -10.07 -20.34 1.77
N TYR A 432 -9.35 -19.70 0.82
CA TYR A 432 -9.74 -19.58 -0.58
C TYR A 432 -8.74 -20.24 -1.50
N PHE A 433 -9.24 -20.68 -2.64
CA PHE A 433 -8.41 -20.98 -3.79
C PHE A 433 -9.04 -20.42 -5.07
N ALA A 434 -8.22 -20.09 -6.04
CA ALA A 434 -8.67 -19.58 -7.32
C ALA A 434 -8.15 -20.47 -8.46
N THR A 435 -9.01 -20.71 -9.44
CA THR A 435 -8.72 -21.46 -10.66
C THR A 435 -8.77 -20.53 -11.85
N GLY A 436 -7.81 -20.61 -12.75
CA GLY A 436 -7.78 -19.83 -13.98
C GLY A 436 -7.81 -20.75 -15.21
N SER A 437 -8.73 -20.47 -16.12
CA SER A 437 -8.96 -21.28 -17.29
C SER A 437 -8.29 -20.74 -18.56
N SER A 438 -8.28 -21.57 -19.60
CA SER A 438 -7.85 -21.17 -20.95
C SER A 438 -8.80 -20.18 -21.64
N SER A 439 -10.03 -20.03 -21.16
CA SER A 439 -11.02 -19.08 -21.66
C SER A 439 -10.92 -17.68 -21.04
N GLY A 440 -10.01 -17.48 -20.06
CA GLY A 440 -9.89 -16.20 -19.36
C GLY A 440 -10.78 -16.07 -18.12
N ILE A 441 -11.56 -17.09 -17.84
CA ILE A 441 -12.43 -17.13 -16.66
C ILE A 441 -11.58 -17.51 -15.43
N VAL A 442 -11.78 -16.77 -14.35
CA VAL A 442 -11.21 -17.06 -13.05
C VAL A 442 -12.34 -17.31 -12.05
N ASN A 443 -12.33 -18.49 -11.45
CA ASN A 443 -13.26 -18.87 -10.40
C ASN A 443 -12.58 -18.81 -9.05
N VAL A 444 -13.25 -18.23 -8.07
CA VAL A 444 -12.80 -18.20 -6.68
C VAL A 444 -13.73 -19.09 -5.86
N TYR A 445 -13.15 -20.02 -5.13
CA TYR A 445 -13.84 -20.98 -4.28
C TYR A 445 -13.44 -20.78 -2.83
N LYS A 446 -14.40 -21.00 -1.93
CA LYS A 446 -14.11 -21.19 -0.51
C LYS A 446 -13.82 -22.67 -0.30
N ARG A 447 -12.66 -22.98 0.26
CA ARG A 447 -12.15 -24.36 0.36
C ARG A 447 -13.11 -25.30 1.10
N ASP A 448 -13.61 -24.89 2.27
CA ASP A 448 -14.46 -25.74 3.11
C ASP A 448 -15.80 -26.07 2.43
N GLU A 449 -16.38 -25.09 1.74
CA GLU A 449 -17.63 -25.27 1.00
C GLU A 449 -17.43 -26.20 -0.21
N PHE A 450 -16.29 -26.09 -0.89
CA PHE A 450 -15.96 -26.93 -2.03
C PHE A 450 -15.72 -28.39 -1.59
N LEU A 451 -14.99 -28.60 -0.50
CA LEU A 451 -14.80 -29.93 0.09
C LEU A 451 -16.12 -30.50 0.63
N GLY A 452 -17.04 -29.66 1.09
CA GLY A 452 -18.41 -30.02 1.47
C GLY A 452 -19.34 -30.36 0.29
N GLY A 453 -18.83 -30.33 -0.95
CA GLY A 453 -19.58 -30.72 -2.16
C GLY A 453 -20.26 -29.56 -2.91
N LYS A 454 -20.11 -28.32 -2.49
CA LYS A 454 -20.61 -27.15 -3.20
C LYS A 454 -19.73 -26.89 -4.43
N ARG A 455 -20.28 -27.14 -5.61
CA ARG A 455 -19.54 -27.00 -6.89
C ARG A 455 -19.52 -25.58 -7.43
N LYS A 456 -20.51 -24.76 -7.04
CA LYS A 456 -20.64 -23.39 -7.55
C LYS A 456 -19.55 -22.49 -6.95
N PRO A 457 -18.80 -21.72 -7.79
CA PRO A 457 -17.83 -20.77 -7.28
C PRO A 457 -18.49 -19.68 -6.44
N LEU A 458 -17.75 -19.14 -5.49
CA LEU A 458 -18.18 -17.99 -4.72
C LEU A 458 -18.33 -16.77 -5.63
N LYS A 459 -17.37 -16.62 -6.56
CA LYS A 459 -17.40 -15.58 -7.60
C LYS A 459 -16.67 -16.05 -8.84
N THR A 460 -17.22 -15.69 -10.00
CA THR A 460 -16.60 -15.82 -11.32
C THR A 460 -16.17 -14.45 -11.80
N ILE A 461 -14.93 -14.33 -12.30
CA ILE A 461 -14.30 -13.10 -12.79
C ILE A 461 -14.00 -13.32 -14.27
N GLU A 462 -14.61 -12.48 -15.15
CA GLU A 462 -14.57 -12.63 -16.60
C GLU A 462 -13.91 -11.40 -17.29
N ASN A 463 -13.05 -10.68 -16.56
CA ASN A 463 -12.45 -9.43 -17.05
C ASN A 463 -11.30 -9.62 -18.04
N LEU A 464 -10.88 -10.85 -18.30
CA LEU A 464 -9.89 -11.23 -19.30
C LEU A 464 -10.52 -12.25 -20.24
N THR A 465 -10.11 -12.25 -21.50
CA THR A 465 -10.65 -13.12 -22.56
C THR A 465 -9.64 -14.13 -23.08
N THR A 466 -8.44 -14.12 -22.51
CA THR A 466 -7.30 -14.96 -22.92
C THR A 466 -6.81 -15.82 -21.76
N ASP A 467 -6.00 -16.84 -22.07
CA ASP A 467 -5.46 -17.80 -21.10
C ASP A 467 -4.91 -17.12 -19.86
N ILE A 468 -5.33 -17.57 -18.69
CA ILE A 468 -4.80 -17.12 -17.42
C ILE A 468 -3.51 -17.89 -17.10
N GLY A 469 -2.38 -17.21 -17.29
CA GLY A 469 -1.05 -17.84 -17.14
C GLY A 469 -0.59 -17.95 -15.69
N GLN A 470 -0.86 -16.94 -14.88
CA GLN A 470 -0.46 -16.91 -13.47
C GLN A 470 -1.44 -16.12 -12.63
N MET A 471 -1.61 -16.58 -11.40
CA MET A 471 -2.38 -15.91 -10.36
C MET A 471 -1.63 -16.00 -9.04
N LYS A 472 -1.78 -14.98 -8.19
CA LYS A 472 -1.22 -15.01 -6.84
C LYS A 472 -2.04 -14.13 -5.90
N PHE A 473 -2.28 -14.63 -4.69
CA PHE A 473 -2.80 -13.85 -3.59
C PHE A 473 -1.66 -13.06 -2.93
N ASN A 474 -1.99 -11.93 -2.36
CA ASN A 474 -1.07 -11.23 -1.46
C ASN A 474 -1.01 -11.91 -0.08
N HIS A 475 -0.16 -11.41 0.83
CA HIS A 475 0.12 -12.09 2.10
C HIS A 475 -1.08 -12.16 3.07
N ASP A 476 -2.01 -11.20 3.01
CA ASP A 476 -3.21 -11.12 3.85
C ASP A 476 -4.50 -11.57 3.12
N ALA A 477 -4.37 -12.15 1.93
CA ALA A 477 -5.47 -12.62 1.09
C ALA A 477 -6.49 -11.56 0.68
N GLN A 478 -6.20 -10.25 0.79
CA GLN A 478 -7.12 -9.18 0.39
C GLN A 478 -7.04 -8.85 -1.10
N ILE A 479 -5.93 -9.15 -1.77
CA ILE A 479 -5.75 -8.90 -3.20
C ILE A 479 -5.43 -10.21 -3.92
N LEU A 480 -6.15 -10.47 -5.01
CA LEU A 480 -5.81 -11.50 -5.99
C LEU A 480 -5.33 -10.83 -7.27
N ALA A 481 -4.09 -11.08 -7.66
CA ALA A 481 -3.54 -10.66 -8.94
C ALA A 481 -3.74 -11.76 -9.99
N ILE A 482 -4.27 -11.38 -11.15
CA ILE A 482 -4.55 -12.26 -12.28
C ILE A 482 -3.77 -11.76 -13.48
N CYS A 483 -3.05 -12.65 -14.17
CA CYS A 483 -2.16 -12.29 -15.25
C CYS A 483 -2.39 -13.17 -16.48
N SER A 484 -2.50 -12.54 -17.66
CA SER A 484 -2.51 -13.19 -18.97
C SER A 484 -1.36 -12.69 -19.83
N GLY A 485 -0.49 -13.60 -20.25
CA GLY A 485 0.66 -13.28 -21.10
C GLY A 485 0.34 -13.14 -22.60
N LYS A 486 -0.88 -13.40 -23.02
CA LYS A 486 -1.33 -13.32 -24.41
C LYS A 486 -1.99 -11.99 -24.76
N GLU A 487 -2.42 -11.24 -23.75
CA GLU A 487 -3.09 -9.96 -23.91
C GLU A 487 -2.17 -8.80 -23.49
N ARG A 488 -2.19 -7.72 -24.28
CA ARG A 488 -1.48 -6.50 -23.90
C ARG A 488 -2.19 -5.84 -22.72
N ASN A 489 -1.44 -5.53 -21.67
CA ASN A 489 -1.99 -5.07 -20.40
C ASN A 489 -2.95 -6.08 -19.73
N GLY A 490 -2.78 -7.37 -20.02
CA GLY A 490 -3.59 -8.48 -19.54
C GLY A 490 -3.34 -8.81 -18.07
N MET A 491 -3.51 -7.85 -17.18
CA MET A 491 -3.40 -8.06 -15.73
C MET A 491 -4.53 -7.31 -15.03
N ARG A 492 -5.14 -7.98 -14.05
CA ARG A 492 -6.17 -7.39 -13.20
C ARG A 492 -5.83 -7.65 -11.73
N LEU A 493 -6.18 -6.69 -10.88
CA LEU A 493 -6.15 -6.84 -9.44
C LEU A 493 -7.59 -6.90 -8.94
N VAL A 494 -7.86 -7.85 -8.08
CA VAL A 494 -9.20 -8.13 -7.55
C VAL A 494 -9.16 -7.98 -6.04
N HIS A 495 -10.08 -7.21 -5.50
CA HIS A 495 -10.31 -7.11 -4.07
C HIS A 495 -11.06 -8.33 -3.58
N VAL A 496 -10.43 -9.19 -2.80
CA VAL A 496 -10.98 -10.51 -2.45
C VAL A 496 -12.20 -10.43 -1.51
N PRO A 497 -12.25 -9.57 -0.50
CA PRO A 497 -13.43 -9.50 0.37
C PRO A 497 -14.73 -9.14 -0.36
N SER A 498 -14.66 -8.27 -1.40
CA SER A 498 -15.83 -7.89 -2.21
C SER A 498 -15.88 -8.55 -3.59
N PHE A 499 -14.82 -9.24 -3.99
CA PHE A 499 -14.64 -9.82 -5.34
C PHE A 499 -14.83 -8.82 -6.48
N THR A 500 -14.46 -7.56 -6.25
CA THR A 500 -14.51 -6.49 -7.24
C THR A 500 -13.13 -6.25 -7.85
N VAL A 501 -13.10 -5.99 -9.16
CA VAL A 501 -11.86 -5.66 -9.88
C VAL A 501 -11.56 -4.17 -9.70
N TYR A 502 -10.31 -3.82 -9.36
CA TYR A 502 -9.88 -2.44 -9.25
C TYR A 502 -9.92 -1.74 -10.61
N GLN A 503 -10.69 -0.65 -10.72
CA GLN A 503 -10.91 0.06 -11.97
C GLN A 503 -9.70 0.88 -12.43
N ASN A 504 -8.91 1.36 -11.50
CA ASN A 504 -7.71 2.15 -11.79
C ASN A 504 -6.47 1.30 -12.13
N TRP A 505 -6.60 -0.04 -12.15
CA TRP A 505 -5.52 -0.95 -12.53
C TRP A 505 -5.85 -1.74 -13.83
N PRO A 506 -4.94 -1.83 -14.81
CA PRO A 506 -3.70 -1.06 -14.94
C PRO A 506 -3.98 0.42 -15.22
N GLY A 507 -3.18 1.33 -14.67
CA GLY A 507 -3.35 2.76 -14.89
C GLY A 507 -3.20 3.12 -16.39
N PRO A 508 -3.96 4.10 -16.90
CA PRO A 508 -3.99 4.45 -18.34
C PRO A 508 -2.64 4.96 -18.85
N ARG A 509 -1.79 5.46 -17.97
CA ARG A 509 -0.45 5.98 -18.31
C ARG A 509 0.63 4.90 -18.32
N PHE A 510 0.35 3.70 -17.85
CA PHE A 510 1.35 2.65 -17.67
C PHE A 510 1.03 1.45 -18.56
N SER A 511 1.92 1.15 -19.50
CA SER A 511 1.81 -0.07 -20.29
C SER A 511 2.52 -1.21 -19.57
N LEU A 512 1.78 -2.28 -19.27
CA LEU A 512 2.32 -3.54 -18.75
C LEU A 512 2.87 -4.42 -19.88
N GLN A 513 2.63 -4.04 -21.13
CA GLN A 513 2.91 -4.85 -22.33
C GLN A 513 2.24 -6.23 -22.22
N TYR A 514 3.02 -7.31 -22.33
CA TYR A 514 2.56 -8.70 -22.19
C TYR A 514 3.08 -9.25 -20.87
N PRO A 515 2.35 -9.11 -19.75
CA PRO A 515 2.78 -9.58 -18.44
C PRO A 515 2.78 -11.11 -18.41
N ARG A 516 3.85 -11.73 -17.91
CA ARG A 516 4.01 -13.19 -17.87
C ARG A 516 4.10 -13.75 -16.46
N CYS A 517 4.73 -13.02 -15.58
CA CYS A 517 4.91 -13.43 -14.20
C CYS A 517 4.69 -12.25 -13.26
N LEU A 518 4.26 -12.55 -12.06
CA LEU A 518 3.98 -11.58 -11.02
C LEU A 518 4.36 -12.13 -9.64
N ASP A 519 4.71 -11.25 -8.74
CA ASP A 519 4.90 -11.58 -7.34
C ASP A 519 4.65 -10.38 -6.43
N PHE A 520 4.16 -10.67 -5.22
CA PHE A 520 4.05 -9.70 -4.13
C PHE A 520 5.23 -9.85 -3.18
N SER A 521 5.70 -8.74 -2.61
CA SER A 521 6.63 -8.80 -1.49
C SER A 521 5.99 -9.46 -0.27
N PRO A 522 6.76 -10.01 0.67
CA PRO A 522 6.23 -10.67 1.87
C PRO A 522 5.28 -9.79 2.70
N GLY A 523 5.53 -8.48 2.75
CA GLY A 523 4.64 -7.51 3.40
C GLY A 523 3.61 -6.88 2.47
N SER A 524 3.47 -7.37 1.20
CA SER A 524 2.57 -6.83 0.15
C SER A 524 2.78 -5.36 -0.24
N GLY A 525 3.83 -4.71 0.26
CA GLY A 525 4.10 -3.31 -0.08
C GLY A 525 4.62 -3.11 -1.50
N PHE A 526 5.22 -4.15 -2.10
CA PHE A 526 5.65 -4.13 -3.50
C PHE A 526 4.94 -5.21 -4.31
N LEU A 527 4.61 -4.84 -5.55
CA LEU A 527 4.14 -5.75 -6.58
C LEU A 527 5.12 -5.70 -7.75
N SER A 528 5.69 -6.84 -8.11
CA SER A 528 6.56 -6.99 -9.27
C SER A 528 5.83 -7.68 -10.42
N VAL A 529 6.05 -7.20 -11.64
CA VAL A 529 5.45 -7.75 -12.86
C VAL A 529 6.54 -7.91 -13.92
N GLY A 530 6.87 -9.14 -14.26
CA GLY A 530 7.78 -9.45 -15.36
C GLY A 530 7.03 -9.59 -16.67
N HIS A 531 7.52 -8.97 -17.74
CA HIS A 531 6.88 -9.02 -19.05
C HIS A 531 7.77 -9.60 -20.15
N ALA A 532 7.15 -9.92 -21.29
CA ALA A 532 7.81 -10.55 -22.44
C ALA A 532 8.97 -9.72 -23.02
N GLY A 533 9.00 -8.41 -22.81
CA GLY A 533 10.07 -7.53 -23.28
C GLY A 533 11.30 -7.47 -22.38
N GLY A 534 11.47 -8.39 -21.41
CA GLY A 534 12.68 -8.51 -20.61
C GLY A 534 12.83 -7.50 -19.47
N LYS A 535 11.79 -6.74 -19.11
CA LYS A 535 11.80 -5.79 -17.98
C LYS A 535 10.91 -6.27 -16.85
N VAL A 536 11.29 -5.97 -15.63
CA VAL A 536 10.47 -6.18 -14.42
C VAL A 536 9.97 -4.84 -13.93
N LEU A 537 8.68 -4.64 -14.02
CA LEU A 537 8.00 -3.45 -13.51
C LEU A 537 7.80 -3.60 -12.01
N LEU A 538 8.06 -2.55 -11.25
CA LEU A 538 7.89 -2.52 -9.81
C LEU A 538 6.87 -1.45 -9.44
N TYR A 539 5.92 -1.83 -8.60
CA TYR A 539 4.87 -0.95 -8.08
C TYR A 539 4.88 -1.00 -6.56
N LYS A 540 4.68 0.16 -5.94
CA LYS A 540 4.46 0.28 -4.49
C LYS A 540 2.96 0.39 -4.24
N LEU A 541 2.45 -0.42 -3.32
CA LEU A 541 1.08 -0.37 -2.83
C LEU A 541 1.08 0.45 -1.53
N HIS A 542 0.47 1.65 -1.57
CA HIS A 542 0.55 2.60 -0.45
C HIS A 542 -0.22 2.17 0.80
N HIS A 543 -1.16 1.25 0.63
CA HIS A 543 -1.88 0.67 1.75
C HIS A 543 -0.96 -0.08 2.72
N TYR A 544 0.06 -0.76 2.19
CA TYR A 544 1.03 -1.54 2.97
C TYR A 544 2.30 -0.71 3.20
N GLN A 545 2.37 -0.05 4.35
CA GLN A 545 3.48 0.88 4.64
C GLN A 545 4.78 0.19 5.05
N ASN A 546 4.70 -1.01 5.64
CA ASN A 546 5.83 -1.80 6.13
C ASN A 546 6.24 -2.87 5.12
N ALA A 547 6.70 -2.46 3.96
CA ALA A 547 7.17 -3.39 2.92
C ALA A 547 8.66 -3.63 3.03
#